data_6ecbb95892cdc94c5ee9ff22a848e4e5
#
_entry.id   6ecbb95892cdc94c5ee9ff22a848e4e5
#
_cell.length_a   1.000
_cell.length_b   1.000
_cell.length_c   1.000
_cell.angle_alpha   90.00
_cell.angle_beta   90.00
_cell.angle_gamma   90.00
#
_symmetry.space_group_name_H-M   'P 1'
#
loop_
_entity.id
_entity.type
_entity.pdbx_description
1 polymer ?
#
loop_
_entity_poly.entity_id
_entity_poly.type
_entity_poly.pdbx_seq_one_letter_code
_entity_poly.pdbx_strand_id
1 'polypeptide(L)'
;MMSTFPASLLILNGKGANEPQLREAVNLLRDEGIDIHVRVTWEKGDAARFIDEALQLNVETVIAGGGDGTINEVATALVERGGKMAL
;
A
#
# COMPACT_ATOMS: atom_id res chain seq x y z
N MET A 1 0.74 -20.89 10.16
CA MET A 1 1.97 -20.98 9.36
C MET A 1 2.47 -19.58 9.02
N MET A 2 3.74 -19.38 9.23
CA MET A 2 4.31 -18.05 8.94
C MET A 2 4.53 -17.88 7.45
N SER A 3 4.17 -16.70 6.94
CA SER A 3 4.48 -16.37 5.56
C SER A 3 5.98 -16.22 5.38
N THR A 4 6.51 -16.73 4.26
CA THR A 4 7.90 -16.54 3.91
C THR A 4 8.15 -15.21 3.22
N PHE A 5 7.08 -14.48 2.87
CA PHE A 5 7.17 -13.20 2.19
C PHE A 5 6.92 -12.06 3.17
N PRO A 6 7.64 -10.94 3.01
CA PRO A 6 7.38 -9.78 3.85
C PRO A 6 5.98 -9.21 3.59
N ALA A 7 5.39 -8.66 4.62
CA ALA A 7 4.09 -8.01 4.48
C ALA A 7 4.22 -6.72 3.67
N SER A 8 3.21 -6.41 2.89
CA SER A 8 3.15 -5.22 2.05
C SER A 8 1.87 -4.44 2.33
N LEU A 9 1.95 -3.13 2.22
CA LEU A 9 0.78 -2.26 2.32
C LEU A 9 0.56 -1.61 0.95
N LEU A 10 -0.62 -1.84 0.38
CA LEU A 10 -1.02 -1.26 -0.89
C LEU A 10 -1.94 -0.07 -0.63
N ILE A 11 -1.52 1.10 -1.05
CA ILE A 11 -2.30 2.33 -0.88
C ILE A 11 -2.85 2.76 -2.23
N LEU A 12 -4.16 2.90 -2.31
CA LEU A 12 -4.87 3.24 -3.54
C LEU A 12 -5.75 4.46 -3.32
N ASN A 13 -6.00 5.23 -4.39
CA ASN A 13 -7.07 6.23 -4.34
C ASN A 13 -8.41 5.57 -4.63
N GLY A 14 -9.51 6.31 -4.44
CA GLY A 14 -10.85 5.75 -4.64
C GLY A 14 -11.08 5.18 -6.04
N LYS A 15 -10.49 5.80 -7.07
CA LYS A 15 -10.59 5.30 -8.43
C LYS A 15 -9.84 3.98 -8.60
N GLY A 16 -8.62 3.91 -8.11
CA GLY A 16 -7.81 2.71 -8.20
C GLY A 16 -8.44 1.54 -7.47
N ALA A 17 -9.10 1.81 -6.36
CA ALA A 17 -9.73 0.76 -5.55
C ALA A 17 -10.86 0.06 -6.27
N ASN A 18 -11.46 0.70 -7.28
CA ASN A 18 -12.58 0.13 -8.03
C ASN A 18 -12.16 -0.63 -9.29
N GLU A 19 -10.87 -0.75 -9.55
CA GLU A 19 -10.38 -1.48 -10.72
C GLU A 19 -10.51 -2.99 -10.50
N PRO A 20 -11.33 -3.71 -11.31
CA PRO A 20 -11.50 -5.16 -11.14
C PRO A 20 -10.18 -5.92 -11.33
N GLN A 21 -9.36 -5.51 -12.29
CA GLN A 21 -8.09 -6.17 -12.58
C GLN A 21 -7.14 -6.09 -11.39
N LEU A 22 -7.16 -4.97 -10.67
CA LEU A 22 -6.32 -4.81 -9.51
C LEU A 22 -6.76 -5.73 -8.38
N ARG A 23 -8.08 -5.86 -8.19
CA ARG A 23 -8.62 -6.78 -7.18
C ARG A 23 -8.23 -8.21 -7.46
N GLU A 24 -8.31 -8.62 -8.74
CA GLU A 24 -7.89 -9.95 -9.14
C GLU A 24 -6.41 -10.19 -8.86
N ALA A 25 -5.58 -9.20 -9.18
CA ALA A 25 -4.15 -9.32 -8.93
C ALA A 25 -3.85 -9.48 -7.45
N VAL A 26 -4.50 -8.69 -6.60
CA VAL A 26 -4.32 -8.79 -5.15
C VAL A 26 -4.76 -10.15 -4.65
N ASN A 27 -5.89 -10.65 -5.12
CA ASN A 27 -6.39 -11.95 -4.69
C ASN A 27 -5.45 -13.07 -5.10
N LEU A 28 -4.89 -13.01 -6.31
CA LEU A 28 -3.92 -14.00 -6.78
C LEU A 28 -2.67 -14.00 -5.90
N LEU A 29 -2.18 -12.83 -5.55
CA LEU A 29 -1.01 -12.72 -4.69
C LEU A 29 -1.28 -13.26 -3.29
N ARG A 30 -2.46 -12.98 -2.76
CA ARG A 30 -2.86 -13.53 -1.45
C ARG A 30 -2.98 -15.05 -1.48
N ASP A 31 -3.48 -15.59 -2.58
CA ASP A 31 -3.58 -17.03 -2.74
C ASP A 31 -2.21 -17.69 -2.78
N GLU A 32 -1.18 -16.96 -3.20
CA GLU A 32 0.19 -17.45 -3.21
C GLU A 32 0.89 -17.28 -1.86
N GLY A 33 0.19 -16.75 -0.86
CA GLY A 33 0.73 -16.60 0.47
C GLY A 33 1.37 -15.25 0.76
N ILE A 34 1.25 -14.30 -0.16
CA ILE A 34 1.79 -12.96 0.04
C ILE A 34 0.81 -12.15 0.89
N ASP A 35 1.32 -11.57 1.96
CA ASP A 35 0.51 -10.81 2.90
C ASP A 35 0.40 -9.36 2.42
N ILE A 36 -0.76 -8.99 1.88
CA ILE A 36 -1.02 -7.65 1.35
C ILE A 36 -2.15 -7.00 2.12
N HIS A 37 -1.86 -5.87 2.73
CA HIS A 37 -2.87 -5.02 3.37
C HIS A 37 -3.26 -3.92 2.38
N VAL A 38 -4.56 -3.72 2.17
CA VAL A 38 -5.05 -2.72 1.22
C VAL A 38 -5.68 -1.56 1.99
N ARG A 39 -5.30 -0.34 1.60
CA ARG A 39 -5.87 0.89 2.17
C ARG A 39 -6.26 1.84 1.05
N VAL A 40 -7.35 2.55 1.25
CA VAL A 40 -7.88 3.47 0.24
C VAL A 40 -7.86 4.88 0.80
N THR A 41 -7.29 5.81 0.03
CA THR A 41 -7.26 7.21 0.44
C THR A 41 -8.52 7.93 -0.03
N TRP A 42 -9.09 8.75 0.85
CA TRP A 42 -10.27 9.56 0.57
C TRP A 42 -9.95 11.05 0.63
N GLU A 43 -9.05 11.43 1.51
CA GLU A 43 -8.75 12.82 1.78
C GLU A 43 -7.25 13.05 1.82
N LYS A 44 -6.87 14.31 1.69
CA LYS A 44 -5.47 14.70 1.86
C LYS A 44 -5.02 14.36 3.29
N GLY A 45 -3.87 13.75 3.40
CA GLY A 45 -3.34 13.32 4.69
C GLY A 45 -3.56 11.85 4.99
N ASP A 46 -4.48 11.19 4.30
CA ASP A 46 -4.73 9.76 4.52
C ASP A 46 -3.49 8.92 4.21
N ALA A 47 -2.75 9.28 3.16
CA ALA A 47 -1.54 8.54 2.80
C ALA A 47 -0.53 8.57 3.94
N ALA A 48 -0.31 9.71 4.56
CA ALA A 48 0.63 9.83 5.68
C ALA A 48 0.18 8.95 6.86
N ARG A 49 -1.11 8.95 7.16
CA ARG A 49 -1.66 8.14 8.22
C ARG A 49 -1.45 6.65 7.96
N PHE A 50 -1.64 6.22 6.70
CA PHE A 50 -1.43 4.81 6.33
C PHE A 50 0.04 4.42 6.40
N ILE A 51 0.96 5.35 6.08
CA ILE A 51 2.37 5.08 6.25
C ILE A 51 2.72 4.85 7.72
N ASP A 52 2.16 5.66 8.62
CA ASP A 52 2.34 5.45 10.05
C ASP A 52 1.81 4.08 10.48
N GLU A 53 0.66 3.69 9.94
CA GLU A 53 0.11 2.36 10.21
C GLU A 53 1.03 1.26 9.71
N ALA A 54 1.60 1.44 8.51
CA ALA A 54 2.51 0.47 7.93
C ALA A 54 3.74 0.26 8.84
N LEU A 55 4.26 1.34 9.40
CA LEU A 55 5.39 1.25 10.31
C LEU A 55 5.02 0.49 11.58
N GLN A 56 3.82 0.70 12.10
CA GLN A 56 3.34 -0.03 13.27
C GLN A 56 3.12 -1.51 12.99
N LEU A 57 2.69 -1.84 11.78
CA LEU A 57 2.45 -3.23 11.36
C LEU A 57 3.73 -3.94 10.94
N ASN A 58 4.85 -3.24 10.90
CA ASN A 58 6.13 -3.78 10.46
C ASN A 58 6.11 -4.31 9.04
N VAL A 59 5.33 -3.68 8.15
CA VAL A 59 5.38 -4.03 6.73
C VAL A 59 6.70 -3.53 6.16
N GLU A 60 7.27 -4.29 5.25
CA GLU A 60 8.55 -3.95 4.65
C GLU A 60 8.42 -3.12 3.38
N THR A 61 7.30 -3.24 2.71
CA THR A 61 7.10 -2.62 1.40
C THR A 61 5.79 -1.89 1.36
N VAL A 62 5.81 -0.67 0.86
CA VAL A 62 4.60 0.10 0.60
C VAL A 62 4.49 0.27 -0.92
N ILE A 63 3.32 -0.08 -1.46
CA ILE A 63 3.05 0.02 -2.88
C ILE A 63 1.99 1.10 -3.07
N ALA A 64 2.27 2.06 -3.92
CA ALA A 64 1.32 3.12 -4.22
C ALA A 64 0.71 2.89 -5.59
N GLY A 65 -0.61 2.87 -5.67
CA GLY A 65 -1.32 2.72 -6.93
C GLY A 65 -2.32 3.85 -7.10
N GLY A 66 -2.55 4.25 -8.33
CA GLY A 66 -3.49 5.31 -8.65
C GLY A 66 -2.81 6.42 -9.43
N GLY A 67 -3.31 7.64 -9.27
CA GLY A 67 -2.78 8.80 -9.99
C GLY A 67 -1.51 9.36 -9.36
N ASP A 68 -0.90 10.29 -10.08
CA ASP A 68 0.36 10.92 -9.65
C ASP A 68 0.24 11.57 -8.27
N GLY A 69 -0.92 12.11 -7.94
CA GLY A 69 -1.14 12.73 -6.63
C GLY A 69 -0.98 11.75 -5.48
N THR A 70 -1.55 10.56 -5.63
CA THR A 70 -1.44 9.51 -4.61
C THR A 70 0.00 9.05 -4.46
N ILE A 71 0.68 8.83 -5.58
CA ILE A 71 2.08 8.40 -5.57
C ILE A 71 2.95 9.43 -4.89
N ASN A 72 2.75 10.72 -5.19
CA ASN A 72 3.52 11.80 -4.58
C ASN A 72 3.28 11.90 -3.08
N GLU A 73 2.03 11.76 -2.64
CA GLU A 73 1.70 11.81 -1.22
C GLU A 73 2.37 10.67 -0.46
N VAL A 74 2.31 9.47 -1.02
CA VAL A 74 2.91 8.30 -0.39
C VAL A 74 4.42 8.44 -0.35
N ALA A 75 5.04 8.84 -1.46
CA ALA A 75 6.49 9.03 -1.52
C ALA A 75 6.96 10.07 -0.52
N THR A 76 6.26 11.20 -0.42
CA THR A 76 6.60 12.26 0.51
C THR A 76 6.53 11.76 1.96
N ALA A 77 5.45 11.06 2.29
CA ALA A 77 5.26 10.54 3.63
C ALA A 77 6.35 9.52 4.00
N LEU A 78 6.73 8.68 3.05
CA LEU A 78 7.79 7.69 3.28
C LEU A 78 9.15 8.35 3.50
N VAL A 79 9.48 9.35 2.69
CA VAL A 79 10.75 10.08 2.83
C VAL A 79 10.83 10.74 4.21
N GLU A 80 9.74 11.38 4.63
CA GLU A 80 9.70 12.03 5.94
C GLU A 80 9.89 11.05 7.09
N ARG A 81 9.54 9.79 6.92
CA ARG A 81 9.60 8.77 7.95
C ARG A 81 10.71 7.75 7.75
N GLY A 82 11.51 7.91 6.70
CA GLY A 82 12.63 7.02 6.44
C GLY A 82 12.24 5.61 6.00
N GLY A 83 11.06 5.46 5.42
CA GLY A 83 10.57 4.17 4.97
C GLY A 83 11.01 3.78 3.57
N LYS A 84 10.65 2.58 3.15
CA LYS A 84 10.91 2.07 1.80
C LYS A 84 9.62 2.03 0.99
N MET A 85 9.76 2.22 -0.33
CA MET A 85 8.61 2.16 -1.22
C MET A 85 8.96 1.36 -2.47
N ALA A 86 7.99 0.54 -2.92
CA ALA A 86 8.05 -0.15 -4.20
C ALA A 86 6.82 0.24 -5.02
N LEU A 87 7.01 0.48 -6.29
CA LEU A 87 5.95 0.86 -7.20
C LEU A 87 5.73 -0.22 -8.25
#